data_9c1306a6e9015909f0727820720dc9f4
#
_entry.id   9c1306a6e9015909f0727820720dc9f4
#
_cell.length_a   1.000
_cell.length_b   1.000
_cell.length_c   1.000
_cell.angle_alpha   90.00
_cell.angle_beta   90.00
_cell.angle_gamma   90.00
#
_symmetry.space_group_name_H-M   'P 1'
#
loop_
_entity.id
_entity.type
_entity.pdbx_description
1 polymer ?
#
loop_
_entity_poly.entity_id
_entity_poly.type
_entity_poly.pdbx_seq_one_letter_code
_entity_poly.pdbx_strand_id
1 'polypeptide(L)'
;PPEQALKRDRASAIVAFPTTDHVASRKAAEEFLDTYNFSCVVTSERLGRNRTGRYHSAGGTEHESKHRCKVDHIIDVARERGVLTVAVGDGGNEIGFGGIFDETRKIVNYGEMCRCLCGDGIVSVVDTDALIVAANSNWGVYGLEAAMALITGNQDMMHDKDIESRVLHRLADMGCVDGVTMKTTPT
;
A
#
# COMPACT_ATOMS: atom_id res chain seq x y z
N PRO A 1 4.34 -4.00 23.95
CA PRO A 1 5.04 -4.48 22.76
C PRO A 1 4.04 -4.96 21.70
N PRO A 2 4.34 -4.81 20.39
CA PRO A 2 3.45 -5.24 19.30
C PRO A 2 3.02 -6.70 19.42
N GLU A 3 3.92 -7.58 19.83
CA GLU A 3 3.68 -9.02 20.00
C GLU A 3 2.57 -9.36 21.01
N GLN A 4 2.38 -8.55 22.05
CA GLN A 4 1.27 -8.75 23.01
C GLN A 4 -0.07 -8.30 22.41
N ALA A 5 -0.07 -7.26 21.57
CA ALA A 5 -1.25 -6.82 20.88
C ALA A 5 -1.72 -7.89 19.87
N LEU A 6 -0.79 -8.48 19.12
CA LEU A 6 -1.05 -9.50 18.09
C LEU A 6 -1.58 -10.85 18.66
N LYS A 7 -1.52 -11.05 19.96
CA LYS A 7 -2.13 -12.22 20.64
C LYS A 7 -3.63 -12.07 20.89
N ARG A 8 -4.22 -10.93 20.61
CA ARG A 8 -5.66 -10.68 20.78
C ARG A 8 -6.37 -10.86 19.45
N ASP A 9 -7.57 -11.40 19.49
CA ASP A 9 -8.44 -11.45 18.31
C ASP A 9 -8.66 -10.04 17.76
N ARG A 10 -8.57 -9.88 16.45
CA ARG A 10 -8.75 -8.60 15.72
C ARG A 10 -7.83 -7.48 16.24
N ALA A 11 -6.62 -7.83 16.64
CA ALA A 11 -5.64 -6.85 17.09
C ALA A 11 -4.87 -6.26 15.90
N SER A 12 -4.44 -5.02 16.08
CA SER A 12 -3.47 -4.36 15.20
C SER A 12 -2.31 -3.79 16.01
N ALA A 13 -1.17 -3.68 15.38
CA ALA A 13 0.00 -3.05 15.97
C ALA A 13 0.55 -2.00 15.03
N ILE A 14 1.09 -0.92 15.58
CA ILE A 14 1.79 0.12 14.84
C ILE A 14 3.28 -0.07 15.06
N VAL A 15 4.02 -0.18 13.97
CA VAL A 15 5.48 -0.26 13.97
C VAL A 15 6.04 0.99 13.33
N ALA A 16 6.96 1.67 14.01
CA ALA A 16 7.67 2.81 13.44
C ALA A 16 8.64 2.33 12.35
N PHE A 17 8.65 3.03 11.22
CA PHE A 17 9.55 2.75 10.12
C PHE A 17 10.29 4.04 9.73
N PRO A 18 11.61 3.98 9.40
CA PRO A 18 12.40 5.17 9.13
C PRO A 18 11.93 5.92 7.87
N THR A 19 12.10 7.25 7.91
CA THR A 19 11.88 8.15 6.76
C THR A 19 13.20 8.62 6.12
N THR A 20 14.32 8.02 6.51
CA THR A 20 15.67 8.35 6.04
C THR A 20 15.92 7.88 4.60
N ASP A 21 17.14 7.52 4.28
CA ASP A 21 17.53 7.05 2.96
C ASP A 21 17.10 5.59 2.68
N HIS A 22 17.32 5.14 1.45
CA HIS A 22 16.98 3.79 1.01
C HIS A 22 17.80 2.70 1.72
N VAL A 23 19.06 3.00 2.08
CA VAL A 23 19.94 2.02 2.75
C VAL A 23 19.43 1.72 4.15
N ALA A 24 19.14 2.77 4.93
CA ALA A 24 18.59 2.62 6.27
C ALA A 24 17.20 1.96 6.26
N SER A 25 16.38 2.29 5.24
CA SER A 25 15.05 1.69 5.08
C SER A 25 15.12 0.21 4.72
N ARG A 26 16.07 -0.19 3.86
CA ARG A 26 16.30 -1.60 3.56
C ARG A 26 16.75 -2.37 4.81
N LYS A 27 17.70 -1.83 5.57
CA LYS A 27 18.14 -2.46 6.83
C LYS A 27 16.97 -2.61 7.81
N ALA A 28 16.14 -1.58 7.96
CA ALA A 28 14.95 -1.68 8.81
C ALA A 28 13.94 -2.73 8.32
N ALA A 29 13.80 -2.92 7.00
CA ALA A 29 12.97 -3.97 6.43
C ALA A 29 13.52 -5.37 6.74
N GLU A 30 14.83 -5.56 6.66
CA GLU A 30 15.51 -6.80 7.03
C GLU A 30 15.28 -7.13 8.51
N GLU A 31 15.52 -6.18 9.41
CA GLU A 31 15.28 -6.30 10.85
C GLU A 31 13.81 -6.58 11.19
N PHE A 32 12.88 -5.94 10.47
CA PHE A 32 11.45 -6.16 10.63
C PHE A 32 11.04 -7.59 10.27
N LEU A 33 11.52 -8.11 9.14
CA LEU A 33 11.25 -9.46 8.69
C LEU A 33 12.01 -10.54 9.48
N ASP A 34 13.12 -10.18 10.13
CA ASP A 34 13.81 -11.05 11.10
C ASP A 34 13.05 -11.16 12.41
N THR A 35 12.38 -10.08 12.82
CA THR A 35 11.64 -10.02 14.08
C THR A 35 10.31 -10.76 13.99
N TYR A 36 9.64 -10.72 12.83
CA TYR A 36 8.31 -11.28 12.64
C TYR A 36 8.33 -12.34 11.53
N ASN A 37 7.77 -13.50 11.81
CA ASN A 37 7.66 -14.58 10.83
C ASN A 37 6.35 -14.45 10.06
N PHE A 38 6.37 -13.72 8.94
CA PHE A 38 5.22 -13.52 8.08
C PHE A 38 5.08 -14.62 7.04
N SER A 39 3.87 -15.09 6.84
CA SER A 39 3.52 -15.97 5.71
C SER A 39 3.17 -15.17 4.44
N CYS A 40 2.74 -13.92 4.62
CA CYS A 40 2.37 -13.02 3.51
C CYS A 40 2.52 -11.56 3.94
N VAL A 41 2.88 -10.70 3.00
CA VAL A 41 2.83 -9.24 3.14
C VAL A 41 1.81 -8.70 2.14
N VAL A 42 0.77 -8.04 2.65
CA VAL A 42 -0.24 -7.38 1.81
C VAL A 42 -0.07 -5.86 1.92
N THR A 43 -0.09 -5.17 0.80
CA THR A 43 -0.01 -3.70 0.75
C THR A 43 -1.20 -3.14 -0.05
N SER A 44 -1.78 -2.05 0.46
CA SER A 44 -2.84 -1.32 -0.22
C SER A 44 -2.52 0.17 -0.22
N GLU A 45 -2.67 0.84 -1.36
CA GLU A 45 -2.45 2.30 -1.52
C GLU A 45 -1.07 2.77 -1.04
N ARG A 46 -0.07 1.91 -1.03
CA ARG A 46 1.29 2.29 -0.64
C ARG A 46 2.13 2.65 -1.85
N LEU A 47 2.64 3.86 -1.84
CA LEU A 47 3.52 4.33 -2.89
C LEU A 47 4.77 3.46 -2.97
N GLY A 48 5.13 3.06 -4.17
CA GLY A 48 6.42 2.49 -4.50
C GLY A 48 7.33 3.52 -5.17
N ARG A 49 8.63 3.31 -5.09
CA ARG A 49 9.61 4.15 -5.79
C ARG A 49 9.54 3.94 -7.31
N ASN A 50 9.76 5.00 -8.08
CA ASN A 50 10.03 4.88 -9.51
C ASN A 50 11.49 4.46 -9.80
N ARG A 51 11.91 4.39 -11.06
CA ARG A 51 13.28 4.00 -11.45
C ARG A 51 14.38 4.90 -10.89
N THR A 52 14.04 6.14 -10.54
CA THR A 52 15.00 7.09 -9.94
C THR A 52 14.99 7.07 -8.41
N GLY A 53 14.26 6.15 -7.79
CA GLY A 53 14.16 6.02 -6.33
C GLY A 53 13.25 7.05 -5.67
N ARG A 54 12.39 7.72 -6.44
CA ARG A 54 11.51 8.78 -5.96
C ARG A 54 10.06 8.32 -5.90
N TYR A 55 9.27 8.98 -5.06
CA TYR A 55 7.86 8.67 -4.82
C TYR A 55 6.99 9.82 -5.32
N HIS A 56 5.92 9.50 -6.01
CA HIS A 56 5.07 10.48 -6.67
C HIS A 56 3.59 10.28 -6.31
N SER A 57 2.85 11.39 -6.30
CA SER A 57 1.39 11.32 -6.36
C SER A 57 0.92 10.91 -7.75
N ALA A 58 -0.30 10.43 -7.90
CA ALA A 58 -0.94 10.20 -9.20
C ALA A 58 -1.03 11.48 -10.05
N GLY A 59 -0.99 12.67 -9.43
CA GLY A 59 -0.92 13.97 -10.11
C GLY A 59 0.46 14.36 -10.63
N GLY A 60 1.46 13.49 -10.56
CA GLY A 60 2.81 13.72 -11.10
C GLY A 60 3.75 14.51 -10.18
N THR A 61 3.32 14.86 -8.98
CA THR A 61 4.12 15.63 -8.01
C THR A 61 4.97 14.70 -7.16
N GLU A 62 6.24 15.02 -7.01
CA GLU A 62 7.14 14.30 -6.12
C GLU A 62 6.77 14.54 -4.65
N HIS A 63 6.75 13.48 -3.88
CA HIS A 63 6.67 13.56 -2.42
C HIS A 63 8.07 13.65 -1.83
N GLU A 64 8.30 14.65 -0.97
CA GLU A 64 9.59 14.80 -0.32
C GLU A 64 10.00 13.52 0.43
N SER A 65 11.16 13.01 0.08
CA SER A 65 11.69 11.74 0.60
C SER A 65 11.76 11.68 2.13
N LYS A 66 12.08 12.83 2.78
CA LYS A 66 12.18 12.94 4.25
C LYS A 66 10.86 12.72 5.00
N HIS A 67 9.72 12.82 4.31
CA HIS A 67 8.38 12.62 4.87
C HIS A 67 7.78 11.25 4.51
N ARG A 68 8.56 10.36 3.89
CA ARG A 68 8.08 9.05 3.43
C ARG A 68 8.82 7.90 4.10
N CYS A 69 8.05 7.05 4.77
CA CYS A 69 8.53 5.72 5.13
C CYS A 69 8.67 4.89 3.85
N LYS A 70 9.87 4.46 3.54
CA LYS A 70 10.18 3.68 2.33
C LYS A 70 9.90 2.20 2.56
N VAL A 71 8.63 1.90 2.90
CA VAL A 71 8.18 0.54 3.25
C VAL A 71 8.17 -0.43 2.06
N ASP A 72 8.32 0.07 0.85
CA ASP A 72 8.51 -0.73 -0.35
C ASP A 72 9.75 -1.63 -0.26
N HIS A 73 10.75 -1.29 0.55
CA HIS A 73 11.85 -2.20 0.86
C HIS A 73 11.43 -3.45 1.65
N ILE A 74 10.30 -3.41 2.38
CA ILE A 74 9.74 -4.62 3.02
C ILE A 74 9.32 -5.62 1.94
N ILE A 75 8.74 -5.14 0.85
CA ILE A 75 8.33 -5.98 -0.27
C ILE A 75 9.54 -6.58 -0.98
N ASP A 76 10.59 -5.78 -1.26
CA ASP A 76 11.82 -6.30 -1.87
C ASP A 76 12.40 -7.45 -1.04
N VAL A 77 12.60 -7.22 0.26
CA VAL A 77 13.20 -8.21 1.17
C VAL A 77 12.28 -9.42 1.38
N ALA A 78 10.96 -9.22 1.47
CA ALA A 78 9.99 -10.30 1.57
C ALA A 78 10.07 -11.25 0.35
N ARG A 79 10.09 -10.69 -0.86
CA ARG A 79 10.22 -11.49 -2.10
C ARG A 79 11.57 -12.22 -2.17
N GLU A 80 12.67 -11.58 -1.81
CA GLU A 80 13.99 -12.22 -1.74
C GLU A 80 14.03 -13.42 -0.78
N ARG A 81 13.19 -13.39 0.26
CA ARG A 81 13.05 -14.46 1.25
C ARG A 81 11.97 -15.51 0.91
N GLY A 82 11.28 -15.34 -0.20
CA GLY A 82 10.19 -16.24 -0.61
C GLY A 82 8.91 -16.07 0.21
N VAL A 83 8.73 -14.93 0.89
CA VAL A 83 7.49 -14.57 1.57
C VAL A 83 6.52 -14.03 0.52
N LEU A 84 5.30 -14.57 0.47
CA LEU A 84 4.27 -14.15 -0.47
C LEU A 84 3.97 -12.65 -0.33
N THR A 85 3.94 -11.94 -1.45
CA THR A 85 3.63 -10.51 -1.51
C THR A 85 2.42 -10.24 -2.38
N VAL A 86 1.48 -9.44 -1.86
CA VAL A 86 0.26 -9.04 -2.58
C VAL A 86 0.12 -7.53 -2.51
N ALA A 87 -0.17 -6.90 -3.63
CA ALA A 87 -0.45 -5.47 -3.69
C ALA A 87 -1.85 -5.19 -4.21
N VAL A 88 -2.43 -4.11 -3.72
CA VAL A 88 -3.66 -3.52 -4.24
C VAL A 88 -3.39 -2.04 -4.54
N GLY A 89 -3.70 -1.62 -5.77
CA GLY A 89 -3.49 -0.24 -6.20
C GLY A 89 -4.43 0.17 -7.33
N ASP A 90 -4.47 1.46 -7.66
CA ASP A 90 -5.38 2.02 -8.64
C ASP A 90 -4.74 3.07 -9.58
N GLY A 91 -3.60 3.66 -9.20
CA GLY A 91 -2.99 4.80 -9.89
C GLY A 91 -1.69 4.52 -10.65
N GLY A 92 -1.04 3.39 -10.42
CA GLY A 92 0.23 3.03 -11.06
C GLY A 92 1.49 3.46 -10.30
N ASN A 93 1.35 4.35 -9.33
CA ASN A 93 2.43 4.84 -8.47
C ASN A 93 2.59 4.02 -7.17
N GLU A 94 1.76 3.01 -6.98
CA GLU A 94 1.79 2.12 -5.83
C GLU A 94 2.71 0.92 -6.06
N ILE A 95 3.07 0.27 -4.96
CA ILE A 95 3.75 -1.02 -4.94
C ILE A 95 2.91 -2.05 -5.72
N GLY A 96 3.58 -2.93 -6.45
CA GLY A 96 2.98 -3.99 -7.26
C GLY A 96 2.97 -3.68 -8.77
N PHE A 97 2.90 -2.41 -9.15
CA PHE A 97 2.87 -2.03 -10.57
C PHE A 97 4.18 -2.30 -11.32
N GLY A 98 5.25 -2.66 -10.60
CA GLY A 98 6.49 -3.12 -11.22
C GLY A 98 6.31 -4.32 -12.15
N GLY A 99 5.36 -5.22 -11.84
CA GLY A 99 5.05 -6.40 -12.65
C GLY A 99 4.37 -6.08 -14.00
N ILE A 100 3.74 -4.91 -14.12
CA ILE A 100 3.08 -4.42 -15.35
C ILE A 100 3.56 -3.00 -15.71
N PHE A 101 4.83 -2.74 -15.44
CA PHE A 101 5.43 -1.39 -15.50
C PHE A 101 5.30 -0.72 -16.86
N ASP A 102 5.67 -1.42 -17.95
CA ASP A 102 5.70 -0.84 -19.29
C ASP A 102 4.30 -0.53 -19.84
N GLU A 103 3.32 -1.36 -19.50
CA GLU A 103 1.92 -1.14 -19.86
C GLU A 103 1.34 0.03 -19.09
N THR A 104 1.58 0.07 -17.78
CA THR A 104 1.09 1.12 -16.89
C THR A 104 1.62 2.50 -17.31
N ARG A 105 2.90 2.59 -17.66
CA ARG A 105 3.52 3.84 -18.11
C ARG A 105 2.81 4.48 -19.31
N LYS A 106 2.26 3.68 -20.21
CA LYS A 106 1.59 4.16 -21.43
C LYS A 106 0.16 4.64 -21.16
N ILE A 107 -0.46 4.15 -20.08
CA ILE A 107 -1.90 4.34 -19.82
C ILE A 107 -2.14 5.45 -18.82
N VAL A 108 -1.35 5.50 -17.73
CA VAL A 108 -1.60 6.44 -16.64
C VAL A 108 -1.07 7.84 -16.97
N ASN A 109 -1.75 8.85 -16.47
CA ASN A 109 -1.25 10.21 -16.54
C ASN A 109 0.11 10.32 -15.83
N TYR A 110 1.05 11.04 -16.44
CA TYR A 110 2.43 11.17 -15.92
C TYR A 110 3.19 9.83 -15.82
N GLY A 111 2.73 8.77 -16.47
CA GLY A 111 3.38 7.47 -16.46
C GLY A 111 4.79 7.49 -17.03
N GLU A 112 5.01 8.26 -18.11
CA GLU A 112 6.32 8.39 -18.76
C GLU A 112 7.15 9.56 -18.25
N MET A 113 6.50 10.67 -17.86
CA MET A 113 7.16 11.89 -17.40
C MET A 113 6.34 12.55 -16.29
N CYS A 114 6.92 12.65 -15.10
CA CYS A 114 6.33 13.37 -13.97
C CYS A 114 6.48 14.91 -14.11
N ARG A 115 5.97 15.64 -13.14
CA ARG A 115 6.12 17.11 -13.08
C ARG A 115 7.40 17.57 -12.38
N CYS A 116 8.15 16.65 -11.78
CA CYS A 116 9.41 16.97 -11.12
C CYS A 116 10.60 16.82 -12.08
N LEU A 117 11.81 17.14 -11.60
CA LEU A 117 13.03 17.09 -12.40
C LEU A 117 13.74 15.72 -12.37
N CYS A 118 13.05 14.63 -12.01
CA CYS A 118 13.69 13.33 -11.92
C CYS A 118 13.94 12.65 -13.27
N GLY A 119 13.33 13.16 -14.35
CA GLY A 119 13.49 12.61 -15.71
C GLY A 119 12.80 11.26 -15.94
N ASP A 120 11.87 10.87 -15.08
CA ASP A 120 11.07 9.64 -15.18
C ASP A 120 9.60 9.91 -14.88
N GLY A 121 8.76 8.91 -15.02
CA GLY A 121 7.34 8.98 -14.66
C GLY A 121 7.06 8.59 -13.21
N ILE A 122 5.77 8.47 -12.91
CA ILE A 122 5.29 8.16 -11.56
C ILE A 122 5.26 6.67 -11.25
N VAL A 123 5.28 5.81 -12.28
CA VAL A 123 5.02 4.37 -12.14
C VAL A 123 6.05 3.71 -11.23
N SER A 124 5.55 2.94 -10.29
CA SER A 124 6.40 2.18 -9.37
C SER A 124 7.13 1.05 -10.08
N VAL A 125 8.41 0.85 -9.76
CA VAL A 125 9.19 -0.31 -10.19
C VAL A 125 9.10 -1.49 -9.23
N VAL A 126 8.44 -1.30 -8.10
CA VAL A 126 8.33 -2.34 -7.07
C VAL A 126 7.27 -3.34 -7.47
N ASP A 127 7.69 -4.58 -7.67
CA ASP A 127 6.86 -5.69 -8.07
C ASP A 127 6.41 -6.54 -6.87
N THR A 128 5.34 -7.31 -7.03
CA THR A 128 4.81 -8.27 -6.05
C THR A 128 4.42 -9.58 -6.75
N ASP A 129 4.24 -10.65 -5.98
CA ASP A 129 3.82 -11.94 -6.55
C ASP A 129 2.40 -11.90 -7.12
N ALA A 130 1.55 -11.03 -6.55
CA ALA A 130 0.21 -10.77 -7.07
C ALA A 130 -0.14 -9.29 -6.95
N LEU A 131 -0.74 -8.74 -8.00
CA LEU A 131 -1.26 -7.37 -8.05
C LEU A 131 -2.76 -7.41 -8.33
N ILE A 132 -3.54 -6.72 -7.51
CA ILE A 132 -4.95 -6.44 -7.71
C ILE A 132 -5.08 -4.97 -8.14
N VAL A 133 -5.51 -4.75 -9.38
CA VAL A 133 -5.80 -3.41 -9.88
C VAL A 133 -7.31 -3.17 -9.81
N ALA A 134 -7.71 -2.11 -9.15
CA ALA A 134 -9.12 -1.73 -9.02
C ALA A 134 -9.29 -0.23 -9.35
N ALA A 135 -10.51 0.20 -9.63
CA ALA A 135 -10.80 1.64 -9.84
C ALA A 135 -10.73 2.45 -8.54
N ASN A 136 -10.73 1.78 -7.42
CA ASN A 136 -10.48 2.28 -6.07
C ASN A 136 -9.86 1.14 -5.27
N SER A 137 -8.72 1.38 -4.64
CA SER A 137 -7.98 0.34 -3.93
C SER A 137 -8.76 -0.31 -2.78
N ASN A 138 -9.63 0.43 -2.10
CA ASN A 138 -10.49 -0.16 -1.07
C ASN A 138 -11.37 -1.28 -1.66
N TRP A 139 -11.91 -1.09 -2.87
CA TRP A 139 -12.71 -2.13 -3.53
C TRP A 139 -11.88 -3.38 -3.88
N GLY A 140 -10.62 -3.17 -4.24
CA GLY A 140 -9.67 -4.27 -4.45
C GLY A 140 -9.42 -5.08 -3.17
N VAL A 141 -9.32 -4.40 -2.03
CA VAL A 141 -9.18 -5.04 -0.71
C VAL A 141 -10.45 -5.80 -0.35
N TYR A 142 -11.64 -5.21 -0.55
CA TYR A 142 -12.91 -5.91 -0.29
C TYR A 142 -13.08 -7.16 -1.18
N GLY A 143 -12.60 -7.09 -2.43
CA GLY A 143 -12.54 -8.26 -3.32
C GLY A 143 -11.62 -9.36 -2.77
N LEU A 144 -10.47 -8.99 -2.21
CA LEU A 144 -9.54 -9.92 -1.56
C LEU A 144 -10.17 -10.56 -0.32
N GLU A 145 -10.82 -9.75 0.53
CA GLU A 145 -11.53 -10.23 1.73
C GLU A 145 -12.67 -11.22 1.36
N ALA A 146 -13.46 -10.90 0.34
CA ALA A 146 -14.51 -11.77 -0.16
C ALA A 146 -13.95 -13.11 -0.69
N ALA A 147 -12.83 -13.07 -1.42
CA ALA A 147 -12.17 -14.29 -1.89
C ALA A 147 -11.65 -15.14 -0.73
N MET A 148 -11.06 -14.53 0.29
CA MET A 148 -10.61 -15.20 1.49
C MET A 148 -11.78 -15.81 2.29
N ALA A 149 -12.88 -15.07 2.43
CA ALA A 149 -14.09 -15.54 3.08
C ALA A 149 -14.66 -16.79 2.38
N LEU A 150 -14.68 -16.78 1.06
CA LEU A 150 -15.13 -17.91 0.24
C LEU A 150 -14.24 -19.14 0.43
N ILE A 151 -12.92 -18.97 0.35
CA ILE A 151 -11.94 -20.06 0.46
C ILE A 151 -11.93 -20.68 1.85
N THR A 152 -12.05 -19.85 2.88
CA THR A 152 -12.02 -20.31 4.29
C THR A 152 -13.38 -20.73 4.83
N GLY A 153 -14.49 -20.43 4.11
CA GLY A 153 -15.86 -20.62 4.60
C GLY A 153 -16.25 -19.67 5.73
N ASN A 154 -15.45 -18.62 5.99
CA ASN A 154 -15.66 -17.67 7.07
C ASN A 154 -16.28 -16.36 6.55
N GLN A 155 -17.59 -16.23 6.65
CA GLN A 155 -18.33 -15.04 6.19
C GLN A 155 -18.04 -13.79 7.03
N ASP A 156 -17.56 -13.92 8.27
CA ASP A 156 -17.23 -12.78 9.14
C ASP A 156 -16.02 -11.97 8.63
N MET A 157 -15.31 -12.51 7.63
CA MET A 157 -14.22 -11.80 6.96
C MET A 157 -14.71 -10.79 5.90
N MET A 158 -15.99 -10.85 5.51
CA MET A 158 -16.49 -9.97 4.45
C MET A 158 -16.73 -8.55 4.94
N HIS A 159 -16.27 -7.60 4.18
CA HIS A 159 -16.63 -6.19 4.32
C HIS A 159 -17.91 -5.93 3.53
N ASP A 160 -18.97 -5.50 4.23
CA ASP A 160 -20.27 -5.20 3.64
C ASP A 160 -20.58 -3.69 3.68
N LYS A 161 -21.66 -3.29 3.00
CA LYS A 161 -22.08 -1.89 2.95
C LYS A 161 -22.42 -1.29 4.32
N ASP A 162 -22.85 -2.09 5.28
CA ASP A 162 -23.22 -1.61 6.60
C ASP A 162 -21.98 -1.40 7.47
N ILE A 163 -20.95 -2.24 7.31
CA ILE A 163 -19.63 -2.05 7.90
C ILE A 163 -18.99 -0.77 7.33
N GLU A 164 -18.97 -0.62 5.99
CA GLU A 164 -18.42 0.57 5.33
C GLU A 164 -19.10 1.84 5.80
N SER A 165 -20.43 1.87 5.81
CA SER A 165 -21.20 3.03 6.28
C SER A 165 -20.85 3.40 7.72
N ARG A 166 -20.74 2.41 8.63
CA ARG A 166 -20.36 2.65 10.03
C ARG A 166 -18.93 3.21 10.15
N VAL A 167 -17.98 2.67 9.35
CA VAL A 167 -16.59 3.13 9.35
C VAL A 167 -16.51 4.59 8.90
N LEU A 168 -17.16 4.94 7.78
CA LEU A 168 -17.15 6.29 7.23
C LEU A 168 -17.79 7.30 8.19
N HIS A 169 -18.96 6.99 8.75
CA HIS A 169 -19.59 7.85 9.75
C HIS A 169 -18.70 8.03 10.99
N ARG A 170 -18.10 6.94 11.48
CA ARG A 170 -17.21 7.00 12.64
C ARG A 170 -15.99 7.85 12.38
N LEU A 171 -15.38 7.74 11.21
CA LEU A 171 -14.25 8.58 10.82
C LEU A 171 -14.66 10.06 10.75
N ALA A 172 -15.81 10.38 10.17
CA ALA A 172 -16.32 11.74 10.13
C ALA A 172 -16.59 12.30 11.53
N ASP A 173 -17.23 11.51 12.42
CA ASP A 173 -17.45 11.90 13.82
C ASP A 173 -16.17 12.17 14.60
N MET A 174 -15.09 11.48 14.23
CA MET A 174 -13.75 11.68 14.81
C MET A 174 -13.01 12.88 14.20
N GLY A 175 -13.62 13.58 13.23
CA GLY A 175 -13.03 14.74 12.57
C GLY A 175 -12.06 14.40 11.42
N CYS A 176 -12.11 13.18 10.91
CA CYS A 176 -11.34 12.83 9.73
C CYS A 176 -11.87 13.59 8.51
N VAL A 177 -10.95 14.00 7.65
CA VAL A 177 -11.23 14.73 6.40
C VAL A 177 -10.92 13.81 5.23
N ASP A 178 -11.87 13.70 4.29
CA ASP A 178 -11.62 13.01 3.02
C ASP A 178 -10.56 13.75 2.21
N GLY A 179 -9.52 13.04 1.79
CA GLY A 179 -8.35 13.63 1.13
C GLY A 179 -8.61 14.13 -0.29
N VAL A 180 -9.73 13.76 -0.89
CA VAL A 180 -10.12 14.14 -2.27
C VAL A 180 -11.13 15.28 -2.24
N THR A 181 -12.21 15.11 -1.49
CA THR A 181 -13.31 16.09 -1.43
C THR A 181 -13.07 17.19 -0.41
N MET A 182 -12.14 17.01 0.51
CA MET A 182 -11.87 17.90 1.65
C MET A 182 -13.08 18.08 2.58
N LYS A 183 -13.99 17.11 2.62
CA LYS A 183 -15.19 17.13 3.47
C LYS A 183 -15.00 16.26 4.71
N THR A 184 -15.71 16.61 5.75
CA THR A 184 -15.75 15.88 7.03
C THR A 184 -17.02 15.05 7.19
N THR A 185 -17.89 15.03 6.18
CA THR A 185 -19.15 14.27 6.19
C THR A 185 -19.15 13.25 5.06
N PRO A 186 -19.63 12.03 5.29
CA PRO A 186 -19.86 11.07 4.21
C PRO A 186 -20.82 11.66 3.18
N THR A 187 -20.50 11.53 1.90
CA THR A 187 -21.35 11.95 0.78
C THR A 187 -22.08 10.77 0.20
#